data_620a8ff9a937d0710e718511f7bf0e9a
#
_entry.id   620a8ff9a937d0710e718511f7bf0e9a
#
_cell.length_a   1.000
_cell.length_b   1.000
_cell.length_c   1.000
_cell.angle_alpha   90.00
_cell.angle_beta   90.00
_cell.angle_gamma   90.00
#
_symmetry.space_group_name_H-M   'P 1'
#
loop_
_entity.id
_entity.type
_entity.pdbx_description
1 polymer ?
#
loop_
_entity_poly.entity_id
_entity_poly.type
_entity_poly.pdbx_seq_one_letter_code
_entity_poly.pdbx_strand_id
1 'polypeptide(L)'
;MKLSLMTLAMLTGVVSPLAVQAQAGAAANEVNLVGRAAPDPAQLPAGPQKDLVLYGQSLATRTYAYIGPEVADPAMRHAGNNLACTSCHQANAAKPFAMPWVGVAATFPQYRGREDDISTVEERVNGCMERSMNGKPLPLGSREMKAFDAYISFMSLGDPVAGT
;
A
#
# COMPACT_ATOMS: atom_id res chain seq x y z
N MET A 1 87.40 -4.14 29.37
CA MET A 1 86.11 -4.80 29.08
C MET A 1 85.03 -3.75 29.14
N LYS A 2 84.51 -3.29 28.01
CA LYS A 2 83.42 -2.31 27.91
C LYS A 2 82.12 -3.04 27.48
N LEU A 3 81.18 -3.12 28.38
CA LEU A 3 79.84 -3.64 28.05
C LEU A 3 79.03 -2.54 27.36
N SER A 4 78.61 -2.81 26.13
CA SER A 4 77.70 -1.94 25.36
C SER A 4 76.32 -2.36 25.66
N LEU A 5 75.49 -1.49 26.30
CA LEU A 5 74.04 -1.68 26.45
C LEU A 5 73.40 -1.36 25.12
N MET A 6 72.76 -2.35 24.49
CA MET A 6 71.84 -2.17 23.37
C MET A 6 70.44 -1.84 23.93
N THR A 7 70.01 -0.63 23.67
CA THR A 7 68.68 -0.18 24.01
C THR A 7 67.68 -0.68 22.93
N LEU A 8 66.80 -1.58 23.32
CA LEU A 8 65.72 -2.09 22.46
C LEU A 8 64.58 -1.11 22.48
N ALA A 9 64.38 -0.37 21.40
CA ALA A 9 63.25 0.52 21.23
C ALA A 9 61.98 -0.33 20.87
N MET A 10 61.04 -0.42 21.79
CA MET A 10 59.74 -0.97 21.52
C MET A 10 58.88 0.06 20.72
N LEU A 11 58.61 -0.23 19.44
CA LEU A 11 57.59 0.47 18.69
C LEU A 11 56.22 -0.01 19.17
N THR A 12 55.53 0.81 19.95
CA THR A 12 54.12 0.64 20.24
C THR A 12 53.31 1.12 19.03
N GLY A 13 52.88 0.16 18.20
CA GLY A 13 51.95 0.44 17.11
C GLY A 13 50.58 0.86 17.67
N VAL A 14 50.24 2.12 17.53
CA VAL A 14 48.88 2.62 17.79
C VAL A 14 47.98 2.09 16.70
N VAL A 15 47.23 1.03 17.00
CA VAL A 15 46.14 0.57 16.15
C VAL A 15 44.97 1.56 16.36
N SER A 16 44.85 2.50 15.44
CA SER A 16 43.64 3.35 15.38
C SER A 16 42.42 2.47 15.06
N PRO A 17 41.38 2.48 15.89
CA PRO A 17 40.13 1.85 15.49
C PRO A 17 39.61 2.62 14.30
N LEU A 18 39.54 1.98 13.13
CA LEU A 18 38.71 2.44 12.02
C LEU A 18 37.26 2.47 12.53
N ALA A 19 36.82 3.65 12.91
CA ALA A 19 35.43 3.90 13.17
C ALA A 19 34.69 3.62 11.85
N VAL A 20 34.00 2.49 11.78
CA VAL A 20 32.98 2.24 10.77
C VAL A 20 31.91 3.27 11.06
N GLN A 21 31.97 4.39 10.38
CA GLN A 21 30.85 5.31 10.27
C GLN A 21 29.82 4.58 9.44
N ALA A 22 28.89 3.91 10.14
CA ALA A 22 27.63 3.50 9.54
C ALA A 22 27.00 4.78 8.98
N GLN A 23 27.00 4.89 7.67
CA GLN A 23 26.31 5.97 6.98
C GLN A 23 24.81 5.83 7.31
N ALA A 24 24.34 6.62 8.26
CA ALA A 24 22.94 6.90 8.52
C ALA A 24 22.39 7.75 7.36
N GLY A 25 22.43 7.21 6.16
CA GLY A 25 22.08 7.92 4.94
C GLY A 25 21.32 7.03 3.99
N ALA A 26 20.20 6.45 4.43
CA ALA A 26 19.19 5.87 3.56
C ALA A 26 17.86 5.61 4.31
N ALA A 27 17.60 6.29 5.42
CA ALA A 27 16.32 6.18 6.13
C ALA A 27 15.28 7.19 5.62
N ALA A 28 15.43 7.71 4.42
CA ALA A 28 14.64 8.86 3.96
C ALA A 28 13.38 8.51 3.17
N ASN A 29 13.04 7.23 2.96
CA ASN A 29 11.84 6.88 2.19
C ASN A 29 11.09 5.64 2.73
N GLU A 30 11.19 5.32 4.00
CA GLU A 30 10.16 4.48 4.60
C GLU A 30 8.87 5.30 4.68
N VAL A 31 7.95 5.04 3.76
CA VAL A 31 6.60 5.58 3.83
C VAL A 31 5.98 5.01 5.10
N ASN A 32 5.97 5.80 6.16
CA ASN A 32 5.32 5.40 7.41
C ASN A 32 3.80 5.47 7.21
N LEU A 33 3.23 4.39 6.72
CA LEU A 33 1.79 4.26 6.52
C LEU A 33 1.04 4.08 7.84
N VAL A 34 1.76 3.84 8.94
CA VAL A 34 1.19 3.66 10.27
C VAL A 34 1.01 5.02 10.93
N GLY A 35 -0.23 5.35 11.26
CA GLY A 35 -0.57 6.60 11.93
C GLY A 35 -0.81 7.79 11.00
N ARG A 36 -0.69 7.62 9.69
CA ARG A 36 -1.09 8.64 8.74
C ARG A 36 -2.62 8.78 8.73
N ALA A 37 -3.11 10.02 8.85
CA ALA A 37 -4.53 10.30 8.73
C ALA A 37 -4.98 10.02 7.28
N ALA A 38 -6.07 9.28 7.13
CA ALA A 38 -6.70 9.12 5.82
C ALA A 38 -7.23 10.46 5.32
N PRO A 39 -7.06 10.79 4.03
CA PRO A 39 -7.66 11.98 3.47
C PRO A 39 -9.20 11.87 3.48
N ASP A 40 -9.88 13.01 3.66
CA ASP A 40 -11.35 13.07 3.66
C ASP A 40 -11.86 13.41 2.25
N PRO A 41 -12.62 12.52 1.59
CA PRO A 41 -13.18 12.79 0.28
C PRO A 41 -14.11 14.02 0.24
N ALA A 42 -14.68 14.43 1.38
CA ALA A 42 -15.50 15.63 1.46
C ALA A 42 -14.72 16.91 1.11
N GLN A 43 -13.42 16.91 1.32
CA GLN A 43 -12.53 18.03 1.03
C GLN A 43 -12.20 18.21 -0.46
N LEU A 44 -12.50 17.20 -1.30
CA LEU A 44 -12.31 17.34 -2.74
C LEU A 44 -13.23 18.41 -3.33
N PRO A 45 -12.75 19.20 -4.30
CA PRO A 45 -13.62 20.08 -5.09
C PRO A 45 -14.76 19.32 -5.74
N ALA A 46 -15.93 19.94 -5.84
CA ALA A 46 -17.05 19.33 -6.56
C ALA A 46 -16.69 19.05 -8.03
N GLY A 47 -17.11 17.91 -8.53
CA GLY A 47 -16.86 17.51 -9.91
C GLY A 47 -16.69 16.00 -10.10
N PRO A 48 -16.50 15.55 -11.35
CA PRO A 48 -16.49 14.13 -11.69
C PRO A 48 -15.49 13.29 -10.89
N GLN A 49 -14.33 13.86 -10.53
CA GLN A 49 -13.33 13.17 -9.73
C GLN A 49 -13.83 12.89 -8.30
N LYS A 50 -14.45 13.89 -7.65
CA LYS A 50 -15.07 13.69 -6.33
C LYS A 50 -16.15 12.64 -6.38
N ASP A 51 -17.02 12.70 -7.39
CA ASP A 51 -18.13 11.75 -7.54
C ASP A 51 -17.61 10.32 -7.70
N LEU A 52 -16.52 10.14 -8.47
CA LEU A 52 -15.91 8.83 -8.68
C LEU A 52 -15.27 8.30 -7.39
N VAL A 53 -14.55 9.14 -6.64
CA VAL A 53 -13.94 8.78 -5.35
C VAL A 53 -15.02 8.41 -4.32
N LEU A 54 -16.10 9.19 -4.23
CA LEU A 54 -17.21 8.90 -3.32
C LEU A 54 -17.96 7.62 -3.72
N TYR A 55 -18.08 7.36 -5.02
CA TYR A 55 -18.62 6.09 -5.49
C TYR A 55 -17.72 4.91 -5.12
N GLY A 56 -16.40 5.04 -5.27
CA GLY A 56 -15.44 4.04 -4.82
C GLY A 56 -15.50 3.78 -3.32
N GLN A 57 -15.63 4.83 -2.50
CA GLN A 57 -15.86 4.69 -1.06
C GLN A 57 -17.18 3.93 -0.77
N SER A 58 -18.24 4.26 -1.51
CA SER A 58 -19.53 3.58 -1.37
C SER A 58 -19.46 2.11 -1.74
N LEU A 59 -18.76 1.78 -2.82
CA LEU A 59 -18.48 0.39 -3.22
C LEU A 59 -17.69 -0.35 -2.14
N ALA A 60 -16.66 0.28 -1.56
CA ALA A 60 -15.84 -0.33 -0.52
C ALA A 60 -16.63 -0.59 0.77
N THR A 61 -17.50 0.33 1.17
CA THR A 61 -18.23 0.26 2.44
C THR A 61 -19.53 -0.53 2.36
N ARG A 62 -20.10 -0.66 1.18
CA ARG A 62 -21.38 -1.33 0.93
C ARG A 62 -21.33 -2.19 -0.33
N THR A 63 -20.27 -2.93 -0.54
CA THR A 63 -20.04 -3.77 -1.71
C THR A 63 -21.25 -4.63 -2.05
N TYR A 64 -21.85 -5.27 -1.04
CA TYR A 64 -23.03 -6.10 -1.18
C TYR A 64 -24.23 -5.38 -1.80
N ALA A 65 -24.38 -4.06 -1.56
CA ALA A 65 -25.51 -3.28 -2.04
C ALA A 65 -25.38 -2.82 -3.49
N TYR A 66 -24.15 -2.77 -4.02
CA TYR A 66 -23.86 -2.27 -5.36
C TYR A 66 -23.52 -3.38 -6.36
N ILE A 67 -22.75 -4.36 -5.92
CA ILE A 67 -22.23 -5.44 -6.77
C ILE A 67 -22.32 -6.82 -6.09
N GLY A 68 -23.14 -6.93 -5.06
CA GLY A 68 -23.38 -8.17 -4.31
C GLY A 68 -24.32 -9.15 -5.00
N PRO A 69 -24.51 -10.34 -4.43
CA PRO A 69 -25.29 -11.40 -5.05
C PRO A 69 -26.78 -11.10 -5.16
N GLU A 70 -27.29 -10.16 -4.35
CA GLU A 70 -28.72 -9.83 -4.27
C GLU A 70 -29.11 -8.54 -5.00
N VAL A 71 -28.15 -7.85 -5.66
CA VAL A 71 -28.49 -6.66 -6.45
C VAL A 71 -29.45 -7.00 -7.58
N ALA A 72 -30.37 -6.08 -7.89
CA ALA A 72 -31.45 -6.33 -8.84
C ALA A 72 -30.91 -6.70 -10.23
N ASP A 73 -29.92 -5.95 -10.74
CA ASP A 73 -29.32 -6.24 -12.04
C ASP A 73 -28.33 -7.41 -11.94
N PRO A 74 -28.60 -8.56 -12.58
CA PRO A 74 -27.69 -9.70 -12.57
C PRO A 74 -26.31 -9.41 -13.17
N ALA A 75 -26.21 -8.42 -14.09
CA ALA A 75 -24.93 -8.04 -14.70
C ALA A 75 -23.98 -7.38 -13.69
N MET A 76 -24.55 -6.79 -12.63
CA MET A 76 -23.79 -6.15 -11.55
C MET A 76 -23.41 -7.11 -10.42
N ARG A 77 -23.80 -8.36 -10.45
CA ARG A 77 -23.50 -9.34 -9.39
C ARG A 77 -22.08 -9.87 -9.55
N HIS A 78 -21.11 -9.11 -9.05
CA HIS A 78 -19.70 -9.47 -9.09
C HIS A 78 -19.24 -10.13 -7.78
N ALA A 79 -19.67 -9.65 -6.61
CA ALA A 79 -19.37 -10.32 -5.34
C ALA A 79 -20.29 -11.54 -5.15
N GLY A 80 -19.75 -12.64 -4.66
CA GLY A 80 -20.46 -13.89 -4.40
C GLY A 80 -20.90 -14.05 -2.94
N ASN A 81 -20.71 -13.02 -2.10
CA ASN A 81 -21.17 -12.98 -0.71
C ASN A 81 -21.64 -11.57 -0.32
N ASN A 82 -22.26 -11.45 0.84
CA ASN A 82 -22.82 -10.19 1.36
C ASN A 82 -21.83 -9.41 2.26
N LEU A 83 -20.53 -9.59 2.05
CA LEU A 83 -19.50 -8.80 2.72
C LEU A 83 -19.32 -7.44 2.01
N ALA A 84 -18.67 -6.51 2.74
CA ALA A 84 -18.08 -5.32 2.16
C ALA A 84 -16.55 -5.42 2.23
N CYS A 85 -15.84 -4.67 1.40
CA CYS A 85 -14.37 -4.58 1.51
C CYS A 85 -13.97 -4.13 2.91
N THR A 86 -14.75 -3.23 3.51
CA THR A 86 -14.54 -2.72 4.88
C THR A 86 -14.90 -3.73 5.98
N SER A 87 -15.42 -4.92 5.66
CA SER A 87 -15.49 -6.03 6.62
C SER A 87 -14.09 -6.48 7.08
N CYS A 88 -13.10 -6.36 6.20
CA CYS A 88 -11.67 -6.61 6.50
C CYS A 88 -10.88 -5.30 6.59
N HIS A 89 -11.07 -4.37 5.65
CA HIS A 89 -10.39 -3.07 5.57
C HIS A 89 -11.13 -2.00 6.39
N GLN A 90 -11.13 -2.12 7.71
CA GLN A 90 -11.99 -1.38 8.62
C GLN A 90 -11.83 0.15 8.54
N ALA A 91 -12.80 0.91 9.10
CA ALA A 91 -12.84 2.37 9.14
C ALA A 91 -12.66 3.01 7.75
N ASN A 92 -13.53 2.67 6.81
CA ASN A 92 -13.45 3.12 5.41
C ASN A 92 -12.08 2.80 4.77
N ALA A 93 -11.51 1.65 5.10
CA ALA A 93 -10.18 1.21 4.71
C ALA A 93 -9.03 2.09 5.24
N ALA A 94 -9.24 2.76 6.38
CA ALA A 94 -8.26 3.65 6.98
C ALA A 94 -7.71 3.16 8.34
N LYS A 95 -8.27 2.09 8.92
CA LYS A 95 -7.87 1.63 10.25
C LYS A 95 -6.46 1.04 10.25
N PRO A 96 -5.52 1.61 11.04
CA PRO A 96 -4.18 1.04 11.18
C PRO A 96 -4.23 -0.45 11.58
N PHE A 97 -3.32 -1.25 11.07
CA PHE A 97 -3.20 -2.69 11.29
C PHE A 97 -4.38 -3.56 10.82
N ALA A 98 -5.41 -2.96 10.21
CA ALA A 98 -6.53 -3.67 9.58
C ALA A 98 -6.45 -3.58 8.05
N MET A 99 -5.26 -3.81 7.51
CA MET A 99 -4.99 -3.74 6.06
C MET A 99 -5.48 -2.41 5.44
N PRO A 100 -5.03 -1.24 5.93
CA PRO A 100 -5.49 0.04 5.41
C PRO A 100 -5.15 0.21 3.92
N TRP A 101 -5.94 1.03 3.21
CA TRP A 101 -5.65 1.42 1.84
C TRP A 101 -4.83 2.72 1.75
N VAL A 102 -4.59 3.37 2.89
CA VAL A 102 -3.72 4.56 2.96
C VAL A 102 -2.35 4.20 2.43
N GLY A 103 -1.91 4.89 1.38
CA GLY A 103 -0.62 4.68 0.73
C GLY A 103 -0.51 3.45 -0.19
N VAL A 104 -1.55 2.63 -0.30
CA VAL A 104 -1.48 1.37 -1.05
C VAL A 104 -1.23 1.59 -2.53
N ALA A 105 -1.88 2.56 -3.18
CA ALA A 105 -1.67 2.80 -4.61
C ALA A 105 -0.20 3.14 -4.93
N ALA A 106 0.49 3.83 -4.02
CA ALA A 106 1.89 4.20 -4.21
C ALA A 106 2.85 2.98 -4.23
N THR A 107 2.41 1.81 -3.79
CA THR A 107 3.20 0.58 -3.81
C THR A 107 3.01 -0.25 -5.09
N PHE A 108 2.12 0.16 -5.99
CA PHE A 108 1.85 -0.52 -7.26
C PHE A 108 2.41 0.26 -8.46
N PRO A 109 2.79 -0.44 -9.54
CA PRO A 109 2.74 -1.89 -9.72
C PRO A 109 3.80 -2.60 -8.86
N GLN A 110 3.50 -3.83 -8.39
CA GLN A 110 4.43 -4.62 -7.58
C GLN A 110 4.38 -6.11 -7.94
N TYR A 111 5.53 -6.80 -7.79
CA TYR A 111 5.59 -8.24 -7.90
C TYR A 111 4.81 -8.91 -6.75
N ARG A 112 4.03 -9.90 -7.09
CA ARG A 112 3.22 -10.66 -6.15
C ARG A 112 3.51 -12.15 -6.28
N GLY A 113 4.17 -12.72 -5.29
CA GLY A 113 4.62 -14.11 -5.31
C GLY A 113 3.50 -15.16 -5.39
N ARG A 114 2.25 -14.79 -5.12
CA ARG A 114 1.13 -15.72 -5.28
C ARG A 114 0.66 -15.84 -6.73
N GLU A 115 0.71 -14.74 -7.45
CA GLU A 115 0.35 -14.62 -8.84
C GLU A 115 1.55 -14.92 -9.76
N ASP A 116 2.77 -14.89 -9.20
CA ASP A 116 4.06 -15.00 -9.89
C ASP A 116 4.22 -13.97 -11.03
N ASP A 117 3.68 -12.76 -10.81
CA ASP A 117 3.67 -11.69 -11.80
C ASP A 117 3.69 -10.31 -11.14
N ILE A 118 3.90 -9.26 -11.95
CA ILE A 118 3.75 -7.86 -11.57
C ILE A 118 2.27 -7.50 -11.71
N SER A 119 1.66 -7.12 -10.59
CA SER A 119 0.24 -6.79 -10.53
C SER A 119 0.03 -5.28 -10.40
N THR A 120 -1.07 -4.81 -10.95
CA THR A 120 -1.63 -3.46 -10.76
C THR A 120 -2.59 -3.40 -9.57
N VAL A 121 -3.07 -2.20 -9.23
CA VAL A 121 -4.12 -2.01 -8.22
C VAL A 121 -5.40 -2.76 -8.62
N GLU A 122 -5.80 -2.66 -9.88
CA GLU A 122 -7.03 -3.27 -10.41
C GLU A 122 -6.96 -4.80 -10.35
N GLU A 123 -5.83 -5.38 -10.72
CA GLU A 123 -5.61 -6.83 -10.61
C GLU A 123 -5.62 -7.27 -9.14
N ARG A 124 -5.09 -6.44 -8.25
CA ARG A 124 -5.17 -6.70 -6.80
C ARG A 124 -6.61 -6.65 -6.29
N VAL A 125 -7.42 -5.69 -6.74
CA VAL A 125 -8.86 -5.63 -6.44
C VAL A 125 -9.55 -6.88 -6.95
N ASN A 126 -9.31 -7.28 -8.20
CA ASN A 126 -9.90 -8.49 -8.79
C ASN A 126 -9.49 -9.76 -8.05
N GLY A 127 -8.24 -9.85 -7.62
CA GLY A 127 -7.81 -10.96 -6.76
C GLY A 127 -8.57 -11.03 -5.42
N CYS A 128 -9.05 -9.89 -4.88
CA CYS A 128 -9.96 -9.91 -3.72
C CYS A 128 -11.38 -10.29 -4.11
N MET A 129 -11.88 -9.82 -5.26
CA MET A 129 -13.22 -10.18 -5.75
C MET A 129 -13.36 -11.69 -5.90
N GLU A 130 -12.37 -12.35 -6.48
CA GLU A 130 -12.40 -13.79 -6.71
C GLU A 130 -12.22 -14.61 -5.42
N ARG A 131 -11.28 -14.21 -4.56
CA ARG A 131 -10.95 -14.99 -3.34
C ARG A 131 -11.79 -14.58 -2.13
N SER A 132 -11.67 -13.33 -1.69
CA SER A 132 -12.30 -12.87 -0.44
C SER A 132 -13.80 -12.67 -0.60
N MET A 133 -14.22 -12.16 -1.74
CA MET A 133 -15.62 -11.91 -2.04
C MET A 133 -16.31 -13.12 -2.68
N ASN A 134 -15.59 -14.22 -2.94
CA ASN A 134 -16.11 -15.45 -3.54
C ASN A 134 -16.91 -15.20 -4.81
N GLY A 135 -16.45 -14.28 -5.63
CA GLY A 135 -17.15 -13.76 -6.78
C GLY A 135 -16.38 -13.89 -8.08
N LYS A 136 -16.60 -12.97 -8.98
CA LYS A 136 -15.96 -12.88 -10.30
C LYS A 136 -15.27 -11.53 -10.47
N PRO A 137 -14.22 -11.43 -11.31
CA PRO A 137 -13.52 -10.19 -11.53
C PRO A 137 -14.43 -9.12 -12.13
N LEU A 138 -14.18 -7.86 -11.76
CA LEU A 138 -14.73 -6.69 -12.41
C LEU A 138 -14.00 -6.47 -13.75
N PRO A 139 -14.70 -6.11 -14.82
CA PRO A 139 -14.04 -5.65 -16.03
C PRO A 139 -13.15 -4.43 -15.74
N LEU A 140 -11.89 -4.43 -16.20
CA LEU A 140 -10.92 -3.36 -15.90
C LEU A 140 -11.41 -1.96 -16.34
N GLY A 141 -12.18 -1.89 -17.44
CA GLY A 141 -12.78 -0.65 -17.94
C GLY A 141 -14.09 -0.23 -17.28
N SER A 142 -14.64 -1.06 -16.36
CA SER A 142 -15.92 -0.77 -15.72
C SER A 142 -15.88 0.49 -14.85
N ARG A 143 -17.04 1.09 -14.64
CA ARG A 143 -17.19 2.24 -13.73
C ARG A 143 -16.80 1.87 -12.30
N GLU A 144 -17.15 0.67 -11.88
CA GLU A 144 -16.89 0.12 -10.56
C GLU A 144 -15.38 -0.02 -10.32
N MET A 145 -14.64 -0.58 -11.29
CA MET A 145 -13.19 -0.71 -11.19
C MET A 145 -12.52 0.66 -11.16
N LYS A 146 -12.92 1.57 -12.04
CA LYS A 146 -12.42 2.96 -12.04
C LYS A 146 -12.71 3.69 -10.73
N ALA A 147 -13.85 3.40 -10.10
CA ALA A 147 -14.19 3.99 -8.81
C ALA A 147 -13.35 3.40 -7.65
N PHE A 148 -13.09 2.10 -7.65
CA PHE A 148 -12.15 1.49 -6.70
C PHE A 148 -10.75 2.09 -6.86
N ASP A 149 -10.24 2.16 -8.07
CA ASP A 149 -8.93 2.75 -8.36
C ASP A 149 -8.86 4.21 -7.90
N ALA A 150 -9.88 5.02 -8.24
CA ALA A 150 -9.95 6.41 -7.81
C ALA A 150 -9.95 6.57 -6.29
N TYR A 151 -10.68 5.71 -5.56
CA TYR A 151 -10.69 5.78 -4.11
C TYR A 151 -9.38 5.31 -3.48
N ILE A 152 -8.78 4.22 -3.97
CA ILE A 152 -7.50 3.70 -3.48
C ILE A 152 -6.38 4.70 -3.78
N SER A 153 -6.37 5.31 -4.96
CA SER A 153 -5.44 6.37 -5.34
C SER A 153 -5.61 7.62 -4.48
N PHE A 154 -6.85 8.01 -4.20
CA PHE A 154 -7.16 9.12 -3.30
C PHE A 154 -6.60 8.88 -1.89
N MET A 155 -6.74 7.66 -1.35
CA MET A 155 -6.19 7.27 -0.06
C MET A 155 -4.66 7.30 -0.02
N SER A 156 -4.01 7.40 -1.17
CA SER A 156 -2.55 7.45 -1.34
C SER A 156 -2.02 8.83 -1.74
N LEU A 157 -2.87 9.88 -1.72
CA LEU A 157 -2.44 11.22 -2.09
C LEU A 157 -1.28 11.72 -1.23
N GLY A 158 -0.23 12.21 -1.90
CA GLY A 158 0.99 12.71 -1.27
C GLY A 158 2.00 11.63 -0.89
N ASP A 159 1.76 10.37 -1.22
CA ASP A 159 2.75 9.30 -1.07
C ASP A 159 3.71 9.26 -2.27
N PRO A 160 4.99 8.97 -2.07
CA PRO A 160 5.91 8.72 -3.16
C PRO A 160 5.47 7.46 -3.92
N VAL A 161 5.49 7.53 -5.25
CA VAL A 161 5.14 6.39 -6.10
C VAL A 161 6.27 5.37 -6.07
N ALA A 162 5.94 4.08 -6.07
CA ALA A 162 6.93 3.02 -6.13
C ALA A 162 7.81 3.16 -7.39
N GLY A 163 9.13 3.13 -7.20
CA GLY A 163 10.10 3.19 -8.30
C GLY A 163 10.49 4.60 -8.77
N THR A 164 10.09 5.66 -8.06
CA THR A 164 10.55 7.04 -8.33
C THR A 164 11.60 7.52 -7.33
#